data_ebe58e7bd67e380b1ba4586d30c0b371
#
_entry.id   ebe58e7bd67e380b1ba4586d30c0b371
#
_cell.length_a   1.000
_cell.length_b   1.000
_cell.length_c   1.000
_cell.angle_alpha   90.00
_cell.angle_beta   90.00
_cell.angle_gamma   90.00
#
_symmetry.space_group_name_H-M   'P 1'
#
loop_
_entity.id
_entity.type
_entity.pdbx_description
1 polymer ?
#
loop_
_entity_poly.entity_id
_entity_poly.type
_entity_poly.pdbx_seq_one_letter_code
_entity_poly.pdbx_strand_id
1 'polypeptide(L)'
;MSRRRKRSSPFPSSEDVWYDLEHDADIIAQSIAKQYQILPSEQEKLRYSEWLLLVGGLMEDTPLGQIVLIRKESDLERLKKFSNYEKRIRNEWRSFLANKKKEQGMKPEDVAKMFEAAFAKMFR
;
A
#
# COMPACT_ATOMS: atom_id res chain seq x y z
N MET A 1 -1.52 18.65 22.70
CA MET A 1 -1.06 18.49 22.26
C MET A 1 -0.87 18.23 21.49
N SER A 2 -0.85 18.18 21.32
CA SER A 2 -0.52 17.82 20.64
C SER A 2 0.06 17.63 19.95
N ARG A 3 0.52 17.46 19.82
CA ARG A 3 1.24 17.29 19.18
C ARG A 3 1.09 16.76 18.24
N ARG A 4 1.12 16.90 17.75
CA ARG A 4 1.07 16.30 16.90
C ARG A 4 1.91 15.59 16.54
N ARG A 5 1.99 14.86 16.34
CA ARG A 5 2.74 14.09 15.95
C ARG A 5 2.98 14.16 14.77
N LYS A 6 3.85 13.98 14.46
CA LYS A 6 4.19 13.98 13.32
C LYS A 6 3.51 13.02 12.71
N ARG A 7 2.70 13.26 12.33
CA ARG A 7 2.10 12.47 11.73
C ARG A 7 2.50 12.45 10.60
N SER A 8 2.74 11.57 10.33
CA SER A 8 3.16 11.42 9.08
C SER A 8 2.17 11.92 8.18
N SER A 9 2.61 12.30 7.10
CA SER A 9 1.79 12.62 6.00
C SER A 9 0.91 11.44 5.71
N PRO A 10 -0.28 11.61 5.17
CA PRO A 10 -1.07 10.47 4.74
C PRO A 10 -0.41 9.71 3.62
N PHE A 11 0.70 10.25 3.09
CA PHE A 11 1.41 9.64 1.98
C PHE A 11 2.71 9.05 2.50
N PRO A 12 2.82 7.73 2.58
CA PRO A 12 4.04 7.11 3.09
C PRO A 12 5.19 7.35 2.14
N SER A 13 6.39 7.29 2.68
CA SER A 13 7.57 7.34 1.84
C SER A 13 7.65 6.05 1.03
N SER A 14 8.46 6.05 -0.03
CA SER A 14 8.60 4.86 -0.86
C SER A 14 9.13 3.67 -0.07
N GLU A 15 9.88 3.94 0.99
CA GLU A 15 10.43 2.86 1.81
C GLU A 15 9.38 2.17 2.64
N ASP A 16 8.28 2.87 2.93
CA ASP A 16 7.25 2.35 3.79
C ASP A 16 6.03 1.87 3.04
N VAL A 17 6.09 1.85 1.71
CA VAL A 17 4.93 1.47 0.92
C VAL A 17 4.89 -0.03 0.74
N TRP A 18 3.87 -0.64 1.27
CA TRP A 18 3.67 -2.07 1.19
C TRP A 18 2.40 -2.43 0.44
N TYR A 19 1.96 -1.51 -0.42
CA TYR A 19 0.82 -1.72 -1.30
C TYR A 19 1.00 -0.86 -2.54
N ASP A 20 0.22 -1.17 -3.57
CA ASP A 20 0.28 -0.44 -4.82
C ASP A 20 -1.15 -0.04 -5.19
N LEU A 21 -1.35 1.23 -5.51
CA LEU A 21 -2.69 1.73 -5.76
C LEU A 21 -3.39 1.02 -6.90
N GLU A 22 -2.63 0.65 -7.91
CA GLU A 22 -3.21 -0.01 -9.08
C GLU A 22 -3.30 -1.51 -8.90
N HIS A 23 -2.22 -2.11 -8.44
CA HIS A 23 -2.16 -3.56 -8.25
C HIS A 23 -3.17 -4.03 -7.22
N ASP A 24 -3.35 -3.24 -6.17
CA ASP A 24 -4.22 -3.60 -5.05
C ASP A 24 -5.54 -2.84 -5.08
N ALA A 25 -5.94 -2.32 -6.23
CA ALA A 25 -7.10 -1.44 -6.33
C ALA A 25 -8.36 -2.05 -5.71
N ASP A 26 -8.62 -3.33 -6.01
CA ASP A 26 -9.83 -3.96 -5.52
C ASP A 26 -9.84 -4.10 -4.00
N ILE A 27 -8.72 -4.51 -3.44
CA ILE A 27 -8.69 -4.71 -2.00
C ILE A 27 -8.66 -3.38 -1.26
N ILE A 28 -8.13 -2.35 -1.90
CA ILE A 28 -8.20 -1.00 -1.34
C ILE A 28 -9.66 -0.54 -1.30
N ALA A 29 -10.40 -0.73 -2.38
CA ALA A 29 -11.79 -0.34 -2.41
C ALA A 29 -12.61 -1.09 -1.38
N GLN A 30 -12.36 -2.38 -1.21
CA GLN A 30 -13.03 -3.16 -0.19
C GLN A 30 -12.72 -2.65 1.22
N SER A 31 -11.48 -2.27 1.44
CA SER A 31 -11.06 -1.78 2.75
C SER A 31 -11.71 -0.45 3.08
N ILE A 32 -11.80 0.43 2.09
CA ILE A 32 -12.47 1.71 2.29
C ILE A 32 -13.95 1.49 2.57
N ALA A 33 -14.57 0.57 1.84
CA ALA A 33 -15.98 0.28 2.07
C ALA A 33 -16.20 -0.24 3.49
N LYS A 34 -15.30 -1.10 3.94
CA LYS A 34 -15.44 -1.67 5.28
C LYS A 34 -15.24 -0.63 6.36
N GLN A 35 -14.20 0.17 6.25
CA GLN A 35 -13.84 1.10 7.32
C GLN A 35 -14.70 2.35 7.32
N TYR A 36 -15.02 2.90 6.16
CA TYR A 36 -15.69 4.18 6.06
C TYR A 36 -17.12 4.09 5.62
N GLN A 37 -17.60 2.89 5.29
CA GLN A 37 -18.98 2.68 4.84
C GLN A 37 -19.27 3.42 3.54
N ILE A 38 -18.29 3.48 2.65
CA ILE A 38 -18.44 4.12 1.34
C ILE A 38 -18.29 3.02 0.28
N LEU A 39 -19.37 2.74 -0.43
CA LEU A 39 -19.34 1.69 -1.44
C LEU A 39 -18.40 2.04 -2.59
N PRO A 40 -17.83 1.04 -3.26
CA PRO A 40 -16.91 1.34 -4.38
C PRO A 40 -17.51 2.25 -5.43
N SER A 41 -18.80 2.07 -5.73
CA SER A 41 -19.45 2.94 -6.73
C SER A 41 -19.50 4.39 -6.29
N GLU A 42 -19.52 4.62 -4.98
CA GLU A 42 -19.52 5.99 -4.46
C GLU A 42 -18.12 6.54 -4.32
N GLN A 43 -17.14 5.66 -4.16
CA GLN A 43 -15.76 6.10 -4.10
C GLN A 43 -15.34 6.78 -5.40
N GLU A 44 -15.90 6.34 -6.51
CA GLU A 44 -15.58 6.93 -7.81
C GLU A 44 -15.97 8.40 -7.91
N LYS A 45 -16.88 8.84 -7.06
CA LYS A 45 -17.36 10.23 -7.09
C LYS A 45 -16.51 11.14 -6.23
N LEU A 46 -15.59 10.58 -5.46
CA LEU A 46 -14.73 11.39 -4.61
C LEU A 46 -13.60 12.01 -5.43
N ARG A 47 -13.10 13.12 -4.95
CA ARG A 47 -11.89 13.67 -5.52
C ARG A 47 -10.75 12.71 -5.22
N TYR A 48 -9.80 12.65 -6.13
CA TYR A 48 -8.67 11.75 -5.95
C TYR A 48 -7.92 12.06 -4.65
N SER A 49 -7.74 13.34 -4.33
CA SER A 49 -7.04 13.71 -3.11
C SER A 49 -7.79 13.25 -1.86
N GLU A 50 -9.11 13.31 -1.89
CA GLU A 50 -9.90 12.83 -0.75
C GLU A 50 -9.81 11.32 -0.63
N TRP A 51 -9.89 10.64 -1.75
CA TRP A 51 -9.77 9.19 -1.75
C TRP A 51 -8.41 8.75 -1.20
N LEU A 52 -7.34 9.46 -1.58
CA LEU A 52 -6.01 9.15 -1.05
C LEU A 52 -5.93 9.32 0.46
N LEU A 53 -6.62 10.33 1.00
CA LEU A 53 -6.65 10.51 2.44
C LEU A 53 -7.32 9.31 3.12
N LEU A 54 -8.38 8.81 2.52
CA LEU A 54 -9.05 7.63 3.07
C LEU A 54 -8.13 6.42 3.05
N VAL A 55 -7.40 6.23 1.95
CA VAL A 55 -6.45 5.15 1.87
C VAL A 55 -5.39 5.27 2.96
N GLY A 56 -4.89 6.48 3.17
CA GLY A 56 -3.87 6.70 4.17
C GLY A 56 -4.33 6.44 5.58
N GLY A 57 -5.64 6.51 5.82
CA GLY A 57 -6.19 6.26 7.15
C GLY A 57 -6.68 4.84 7.39
N LEU A 58 -6.45 3.93 6.43
CA LEU A 58 -6.89 2.56 6.61
C LEU A 58 -6.17 1.88 7.77
N MET A 59 -6.92 1.12 8.53
CA MET A 59 -6.41 0.49 9.74
C MET A 59 -6.10 -0.98 9.50
N GLU A 60 -5.47 -1.59 10.52
CA GLU A 60 -5.00 -2.96 10.38
C GLU A 60 -6.11 -4.00 10.25
N ASP A 61 -7.31 -3.67 10.71
CA ASP A 61 -8.40 -4.64 10.66
C ASP A 61 -9.12 -4.65 9.32
N THR A 62 -8.62 -3.91 8.34
CA THR A 62 -9.18 -3.96 7.00
C THR A 62 -8.49 -5.06 6.18
N PRO A 63 -9.11 -5.48 5.08
CA PRO A 63 -8.44 -6.46 4.20
C PRO A 63 -7.05 -6.03 3.75
N LEU A 64 -6.91 -4.77 3.34
CA LEU A 64 -5.59 -4.29 2.95
C LEU A 64 -4.63 -4.28 4.12
N GLY A 65 -5.11 -3.84 5.30
CA GLY A 65 -4.27 -3.80 6.47
C GLY A 65 -3.69 -5.16 6.81
N GLN A 66 -4.51 -6.20 6.73
CA GLN A 66 -4.05 -7.56 7.01
C GLN A 66 -3.00 -8.03 6.01
N ILE A 67 -3.21 -7.71 4.74
CA ILE A 67 -2.26 -8.10 3.71
C ILE A 67 -0.94 -7.36 3.89
N VAL A 68 -0.99 -6.08 4.23
CA VAL A 68 0.23 -5.31 4.46
C VAL A 68 1.03 -5.90 5.62
N LEU A 69 0.36 -6.31 6.69
CA LEU A 69 1.06 -6.94 7.82
C LEU A 69 1.80 -8.21 7.37
N ILE A 70 1.15 -8.99 6.53
CA ILE A 70 1.77 -10.21 6.02
C ILE A 70 2.97 -9.89 5.15
N ARG A 71 2.82 -8.88 4.28
CA ARG A 71 3.89 -8.52 3.35
C ARG A 71 5.13 -8.02 4.06
N LYS A 72 4.97 -7.30 5.15
CA LYS A 72 6.10 -6.65 5.79
C LYS A 72 6.68 -7.45 6.94
N GLU A 73 6.16 -8.67 7.21
CA GLU A 73 6.70 -9.48 8.29
C GLU A 73 8.14 -9.86 8.01
N SER A 74 9.01 -9.65 8.96
CA SER A 74 10.43 -9.98 8.82
C SER A 74 10.94 -10.87 9.93
N ASP A 75 10.12 -11.14 10.93
CA ASP A 75 10.52 -12.00 12.04
C ASP A 75 10.56 -13.45 11.57
N LEU A 76 11.74 -14.06 11.63
CA LEU A 76 11.92 -15.41 11.12
C LEU A 76 11.02 -16.43 11.81
N GLU A 77 10.79 -16.27 13.10
CA GLU A 77 9.94 -17.20 13.82
C GLU A 77 8.50 -17.13 13.31
N ARG A 78 8.01 -15.93 13.05
CA ARG A 78 6.67 -15.79 12.53
C ARG A 78 6.57 -16.28 11.11
N LEU A 79 7.60 -16.02 10.30
CA LEU A 79 7.61 -16.47 8.92
C LEU A 79 7.54 -18.00 8.84
N LYS A 80 8.21 -18.67 9.76
CA LYS A 80 8.15 -20.13 9.77
C LYS A 80 6.75 -20.65 10.03
N LYS A 81 5.94 -19.87 10.73
CA LYS A 81 4.59 -20.29 11.09
C LYS A 81 3.54 -19.83 10.11
N PHE A 82 3.96 -19.15 9.04
CA PHE A 82 3.03 -18.68 8.03
C PHE A 82 2.31 -19.85 7.37
N SER A 83 1.01 -19.67 7.16
CA SER A 83 0.23 -20.62 6.38
C SER A 83 0.64 -20.53 4.91
N ASN A 84 0.20 -21.50 4.12
CA ASN A 84 0.48 -21.46 2.69
C ASN A 84 -0.13 -20.22 2.05
N TYR A 85 -1.29 -19.81 2.54
CA TYR A 85 -1.96 -18.60 2.03
C TYR A 85 -1.08 -17.37 2.31
N GLU A 86 -0.57 -17.25 3.53
CA GLU A 86 0.25 -16.10 3.88
C GLU A 86 1.56 -16.09 3.11
N LYS A 87 2.17 -17.27 2.93
CA LYS A 87 3.39 -17.37 2.13
C LYS A 87 3.14 -16.93 0.70
N ARG A 88 1.99 -17.30 0.14
CA ARG A 88 1.66 -16.93 -1.23
C ARG A 88 1.49 -15.42 -1.36
N ILE A 89 0.80 -14.80 -0.42
CA ILE A 89 0.64 -13.34 -0.44
C ILE A 89 1.99 -12.65 -0.44
N ARG A 90 2.88 -13.09 0.43
CA ARG A 90 4.20 -12.49 0.54
C ARG A 90 5.01 -12.69 -0.74
N ASN A 91 4.96 -13.88 -1.27
CA ASN A 91 5.72 -14.19 -2.49
C ASN A 91 5.18 -13.45 -3.70
N GLU A 92 3.86 -13.30 -3.79
CA GLU A 92 3.27 -12.56 -4.90
C GLU A 92 3.68 -11.10 -4.88
N TRP A 93 3.76 -10.52 -3.70
CA TRP A 93 4.19 -9.13 -3.58
C TRP A 93 5.63 -8.98 -4.04
N ARG A 94 6.49 -9.88 -3.62
CA ARG A 94 7.89 -9.84 -4.01
C ARG A 94 8.05 -10.01 -5.51
N SER A 95 7.26 -10.91 -6.09
CA SER A 95 7.30 -11.10 -7.54
C SER A 95 6.80 -9.87 -8.27
N PHE A 96 5.74 -9.26 -7.77
CA PHE A 96 5.22 -8.04 -8.36
C PHE A 96 6.29 -6.94 -8.37
N LEU A 97 6.97 -6.76 -7.25
CA LEU A 97 8.01 -5.74 -7.18
C LEU A 97 9.16 -6.04 -8.13
N ALA A 98 9.57 -7.30 -8.19
CA ALA A 98 10.66 -7.69 -9.07
C ALA A 98 10.31 -7.46 -10.53
N ASN A 99 9.09 -7.83 -10.90
CA ASN A 99 8.64 -7.64 -12.28
C ASN A 99 8.52 -6.18 -12.64
N LYS A 100 8.07 -5.38 -11.70
CA LYS A 100 7.94 -3.95 -11.95
C LYS A 100 9.29 -3.31 -12.25
N LYS A 101 10.31 -3.68 -11.47
CA LYS A 101 11.66 -3.18 -11.72
C LYS A 101 12.17 -3.65 -13.07
N LYS A 102 11.87 -4.89 -13.40
CA LYS A 102 12.33 -5.48 -14.65
C LYS A 102 11.72 -4.79 -15.84
N GLU A 103 10.42 -4.56 -15.79
CA GLU A 103 9.73 -3.89 -16.90
C GLU A 103 10.27 -2.51 -17.15
N GLN A 104 10.68 -1.84 -16.10
CA GLN A 104 11.20 -0.49 -16.24
C GLN A 104 12.63 -0.48 -16.75
N GLY A 105 13.32 -1.62 -16.66
CA GLY A 105 14.69 -1.74 -17.14
C GLY A 105 15.61 -0.72 -16.53
N MET A 106 15.43 -0.41 -15.27
CA MET A 106 16.13 0.69 -14.66
C MET A 106 17.15 0.26 -13.64
N LYS A 107 18.15 1.08 -13.45
CA LYS A 107 19.12 0.88 -12.40
C LYS A 107 18.47 1.27 -11.08
N PRO A 108 19.03 0.78 -9.95
CA PRO A 108 18.43 1.09 -8.65
C PRO A 108 18.24 2.58 -8.39
N GLU A 109 19.20 3.40 -8.77
CA GLU A 109 19.08 4.83 -8.53
C GLU A 109 17.99 5.45 -9.39
N ASP A 110 17.78 4.91 -10.59
CA ASP A 110 16.73 5.40 -11.47
C ASP A 110 15.37 4.98 -10.94
N VAL A 111 15.29 3.78 -10.35
CA VAL A 111 14.04 3.31 -9.76
C VAL A 111 13.63 4.22 -8.62
N ALA A 112 14.60 4.63 -7.79
CA ALA A 112 14.29 5.53 -6.69
C ALA A 112 13.73 6.85 -7.19
N LYS A 113 14.32 7.39 -8.25
CA LYS A 113 13.81 8.63 -8.83
C LYS A 113 12.40 8.47 -9.37
N MET A 114 12.11 7.33 -9.94
CA MET A 114 10.77 7.08 -10.45
C MET A 114 9.74 7.02 -9.35
N PHE A 115 10.09 6.39 -8.24
CA PHE A 115 9.18 6.36 -7.11
C PHE A 115 8.88 7.76 -6.61
N GLU A 116 9.91 8.59 -6.53
CA GLU A 116 9.72 9.96 -6.09
C GLU A 116 8.81 10.73 -7.04
N ALA A 117 9.01 10.54 -8.32
CA ALA A 117 8.18 11.22 -9.31
C ALA A 117 6.74 10.73 -9.24
N ALA A 118 6.54 9.43 -9.05
CA ALA A 118 5.20 8.87 -8.96
C ALA A 118 4.47 9.42 -7.74
N PHE A 119 5.16 9.50 -6.62
CA PHE A 119 4.55 10.07 -5.43
C PHE A 119 4.18 11.52 -5.65
N ALA A 120 5.06 12.29 -6.29
CA ALA A 120 4.76 13.69 -6.54
C ALA A 120 3.49 13.84 -7.36
N LYS A 121 3.30 12.97 -8.36
CA LYS A 121 2.10 13.01 -9.17
C LYS A 121 0.85 12.68 -8.38
N MET A 122 0.96 11.73 -7.48
CA MET A 122 -0.17 11.31 -6.68
C MET A 122 -0.65 12.40 -5.74
N PHE A 123 0.24 13.32 -5.39
CA PHE A 123 -0.08 14.33 -4.39
C PHE A 123 -0.47 15.67 -4.98
N ARG A 124 -0.60 15.75 -6.27
CA ARG A 124 -0.97 17.01 -6.88
C ARG A 124 -2.43 17.29 -6.80
#